data_42f293406c14a6a5e739a45c7271bd1a
#
_entry.id   42f293406c14a6a5e739a45c7271bd1a
#
_cell.length_a   1.000
_cell.length_b   1.000
_cell.length_c   1.000
_cell.angle_alpha   90.00
_cell.angle_beta   90.00
_cell.angle_gamma   90.00
#
_symmetry.space_group_name_H-M   'P 1'
#
loop_
_entity.id
_entity.type
_entity.pdbx_description
1 polymer ?
#
loop_
_entity_poly.entity_id
_entity_poly.type
_entity_poly.pdbx_seq_one_letter_code
_entity_poly.pdbx_strand_id
1 'polypeptide(L)'
;EVKTSNGWNRGNMSPEAVKECFYSLEIPEAVSGYAMQLKPLSIPGKRMYKGYQIKYTDTGFWKVFSFRFLTGKPFTQADFDSGITQAVVSESVARKLYGTTDVVGKTVIIDLTTYTVCGVVKDVSRAADTAFGDVWVPYTTDRILMTNTSSENMAGWFSICLLAKDSRDFEAIRHELLKQIERYNGMKQDAKINFFENPITRFDIAIGSIGQRKVDVKDYLLETGSLLLFLLLVPALNLLGVTQSAVQKRRAEMGVRKAFGATYGVLVRQILYENSVITLIGGLVGLLLSLLLLPVCKDSLLQSRDT
;
A
#
# COMPACT_ATOMS: atom_id res chain seq x y z
N GLU A 1 -19.40 7.41 0.38
CA GLU A 1 -20.11 8.39 -0.48
C GLU A 1 -21.17 9.13 0.32
N VAL A 2 -21.37 10.41 0.03
CA VAL A 2 -22.40 11.23 0.66
C VAL A 2 -23.49 11.53 -0.36
N LYS A 3 -24.72 11.13 -0.07
CA LYS A 3 -25.89 11.42 -0.87
C LYS A 3 -26.51 12.74 -0.38
N THR A 4 -26.75 13.66 -1.30
CA THR A 4 -27.48 14.91 -1.05
C THR A 4 -28.68 15.02 -1.98
N SER A 5 -29.55 16.00 -1.77
CA SER A 5 -30.66 16.33 -2.69
C SER A 5 -30.16 16.60 -4.12
N ASN A 6 -28.94 17.09 -4.28
CA ASN A 6 -28.33 17.48 -5.57
C ASN A 6 -27.48 16.39 -6.21
N GLY A 7 -27.39 15.17 -5.62
CA GLY A 7 -26.64 14.05 -6.17
C GLY A 7 -25.70 13.38 -5.18
N TRP A 8 -24.77 12.60 -5.72
CA TRP A 8 -23.78 11.85 -4.95
C TRP A 8 -22.43 12.57 -4.94
N ASN A 9 -21.89 12.83 -3.77
CA ASN A 9 -20.51 13.25 -3.60
C ASN A 9 -19.65 12.03 -3.26
N ARG A 10 -18.80 11.62 -4.20
CA ARG A 10 -17.82 10.53 -4.02
C ARG A 10 -16.53 11.09 -3.43
N GLY A 11 -16.58 11.57 -2.21
CA GLY A 11 -15.44 12.14 -1.53
C GLY A 11 -15.03 11.35 -0.30
N ASN A 12 -13.93 11.78 0.26
CA ASN A 12 -13.47 11.37 1.57
C ASN A 12 -14.35 12.03 2.65
N MET A 13 -14.09 11.70 3.91
CA MET A 13 -14.90 12.14 5.05
C MET A 13 -14.45 13.51 5.56
N SER A 14 -15.38 14.25 6.14
CA SER A 14 -15.08 15.46 6.89
C SER A 14 -14.48 15.11 8.28
N PRO A 15 -13.79 16.07 8.94
CA PRO A 15 -13.31 15.88 10.32
C PRO A 15 -14.45 15.56 11.29
N GLU A 16 -15.63 16.20 11.11
CA GLU A 16 -16.82 15.96 11.95
C GLU A 16 -17.31 14.52 11.79
N ALA A 17 -17.49 14.06 10.56
CA ALA A 17 -17.94 12.71 10.28
C ALA A 17 -16.94 11.64 10.77
N VAL A 18 -15.63 11.91 10.66
CA VAL A 18 -14.59 11.04 11.22
C VAL A 18 -14.75 10.93 12.73
N LYS A 19 -14.91 12.06 13.42
CA LYS A 19 -15.06 12.10 14.88
C LYS A 19 -16.31 11.36 15.34
N GLU A 20 -17.46 11.65 14.74
CA GLU A 20 -18.75 11.12 15.18
C GLU A 20 -18.96 9.64 14.82
N CYS A 21 -18.47 9.20 13.65
CA CYS A 21 -18.71 7.83 13.18
C CYS A 21 -17.58 6.85 13.52
N PHE A 22 -16.32 7.31 13.61
CA PHE A 22 -15.18 6.41 13.70
C PHE A 22 -14.45 6.45 15.03
N TYR A 23 -14.22 7.63 15.62
CA TYR A 23 -13.53 7.69 16.91
C TYR A 23 -14.44 7.27 18.08
N SER A 24 -15.73 7.09 17.83
CA SER A 24 -16.70 6.52 18.77
C SER A 24 -16.76 4.98 18.76
N LEU A 25 -15.99 4.31 17.88
CA LEU A 25 -15.93 2.85 17.81
C LEU A 25 -15.09 2.29 18.96
N GLU A 26 -15.59 1.22 19.59
CA GLU A 26 -14.95 0.57 20.74
C GLU A 26 -14.25 -0.75 20.39
N ILE A 27 -14.71 -1.42 19.33
CA ILE A 27 -14.18 -2.74 18.93
C ILE A 27 -12.79 -2.66 18.31
N PRO A 28 -12.46 -1.69 17.42
CA PRO A 28 -11.13 -1.59 16.84
C PRO A 28 -10.05 -1.30 17.90
N GLU A 29 -8.88 -1.92 17.75
CA GLU A 29 -7.72 -1.61 18.61
C GLU A 29 -7.22 -0.19 18.42
N ALA A 30 -7.26 0.31 17.18
CA ALA A 30 -6.94 1.69 16.86
C ALA A 30 -7.74 2.18 15.66
N VAL A 31 -8.04 3.46 15.68
CA VAL A 31 -8.68 4.21 14.57
C VAL A 31 -7.76 5.36 14.22
N SER A 32 -7.60 5.63 12.94
CA SER A 32 -6.83 6.78 12.47
C SER A 32 -7.50 7.40 11.24
N GLY A 33 -7.69 8.72 11.30
CA GLY A 33 -8.03 9.56 10.16
C GLY A 33 -6.76 10.16 9.55
N TYR A 34 -6.67 10.14 8.23
CA TYR A 34 -5.55 10.77 7.53
C TYR A 34 -5.99 11.43 6.22
N ALA A 35 -5.26 12.46 5.84
CA ALA A 35 -5.34 13.08 4.52
C ALA A 35 -3.94 13.17 3.91
N MET A 36 -3.84 13.19 2.58
CA MET A 36 -2.56 13.33 1.89
C MET A 36 -2.65 14.47 0.89
N GLN A 37 -1.66 15.34 0.89
CA GLN A 37 -1.52 16.43 -0.06
C GLN A 37 -0.09 16.53 -0.57
N LEU A 38 0.05 16.94 -1.82
CA LEU A 38 1.34 17.31 -2.39
C LEU A 38 1.61 18.78 -2.10
N LYS A 39 2.59 19.07 -1.25
CA LYS A 39 2.92 20.44 -0.81
C LYS A 39 4.41 20.74 -1.01
N PRO A 40 4.79 21.99 -1.26
CA PRO A 40 6.19 22.39 -1.26
C PRO A 40 6.78 22.25 0.14
N LEU A 41 7.97 21.67 0.21
CA LEU A 41 8.76 21.50 1.43
C LEU A 41 10.08 22.23 1.29
N SER A 42 10.44 23.03 2.28
CA SER A 42 11.71 23.76 2.34
C SER A 42 12.27 23.80 3.76
N ILE A 43 13.47 24.34 3.87
CA ILE A 43 14.11 24.67 5.15
C ILE A 43 14.46 26.17 5.17
N PRO A 44 14.62 26.79 6.33
CA PRO A 44 15.00 28.19 6.42
C PRO A 44 16.25 28.50 5.59
N GLY A 45 16.16 29.54 4.77
CA GLY A 45 17.26 29.98 3.90
C GLY A 45 17.43 29.22 2.58
N LYS A 46 16.67 28.16 2.33
CA LYS A 46 16.66 27.45 1.03
C LYS A 46 15.26 27.47 0.41
N ARG A 47 15.14 28.01 -0.79
CA ARG A 47 13.91 27.86 -1.58
C ARG A 47 13.93 26.51 -2.29
N MET A 48 12.97 25.67 -1.98
CA MET A 48 12.74 24.40 -2.69
C MET A 48 11.30 24.41 -3.20
N TYR A 49 11.14 24.18 -4.51
CA TYR A 49 9.83 24.18 -5.17
C TYR A 49 9.32 22.77 -5.47
N LYS A 50 10.01 21.74 -5.02
CA LYS A 50 9.58 20.36 -5.25
C LYS A 50 8.44 20.02 -4.31
N GLY A 51 7.38 19.41 -4.87
CA GLY A 51 6.29 18.85 -4.09
C GLY A 51 6.71 17.57 -3.36
N TYR A 52 6.38 17.50 -2.09
CA TYR A 52 6.52 16.33 -1.24
C TYR A 52 5.16 15.83 -0.79
N GLN A 53 5.04 14.53 -0.56
CA GLN A 53 3.81 13.96 -0.05
C GLN A 53 3.72 14.18 1.46
N ILE A 54 2.88 15.15 1.84
CA ILE A 54 2.61 15.46 3.23
C ILE A 54 1.39 14.67 3.68
N LYS A 55 1.56 13.86 4.69
CA LYS A 55 0.49 13.09 5.31
C LYS A 55 0.05 13.76 6.60
N TYR A 56 -1.16 14.28 6.57
CA TYR A 56 -1.85 14.86 7.71
C TYR A 56 -2.55 13.73 8.46
N THR A 57 -2.21 13.52 9.73
CA THR A 57 -2.69 12.37 10.49
C THR A 57 -2.89 12.67 11.97
N ASP A 58 -3.45 11.72 12.69
CA ASP A 58 -3.59 11.73 14.15
C ASP A 58 -2.54 10.82 14.82
N THR A 59 -2.64 10.67 16.14
CA THR A 59 -1.76 9.80 16.92
C THR A 59 -2.11 8.32 16.76
N GLY A 60 -3.34 7.98 16.38
CA GLY A 60 -3.77 6.63 16.09
C GLY A 60 -3.01 6.01 14.92
N PHE A 61 -2.54 6.83 13.98
CA PHE A 61 -1.77 6.41 12.83
C PHE A 61 -0.51 5.60 13.20
N TRP A 62 0.16 6.01 14.25
CA TRP A 62 1.38 5.36 14.75
C TRP A 62 1.10 4.03 15.46
N LYS A 63 -0.17 3.77 15.83
CA LYS A 63 -0.62 2.47 16.35
C LYS A 63 -1.06 1.54 15.22
N VAL A 64 -1.75 2.09 14.21
CA VAL A 64 -2.20 1.32 13.04
C VAL A 64 -1.02 0.84 12.20
N PHE A 65 0.01 1.67 12.05
CA PHE A 65 1.20 1.36 11.26
C PHE A 65 2.45 1.34 12.12
N SER A 66 3.21 0.25 12.05
CA SER A 66 4.47 0.09 12.77
C SER A 66 5.62 0.76 12.02
N PHE A 67 5.99 1.98 12.44
CA PHE A 67 7.13 2.70 11.88
C PHE A 67 8.42 2.40 12.65
N ARG A 68 9.53 2.31 11.92
CA ARG A 68 10.85 2.24 12.53
C ARG A 68 11.43 3.64 12.67
N PHE A 69 11.41 4.19 13.87
CA PHE A 69 12.07 5.46 14.18
C PHE A 69 13.59 5.28 14.22
N LEU A 70 14.32 6.16 13.55
CA LEU A 70 15.78 6.24 13.58
C LEU A 70 16.23 7.19 14.70
N THR A 71 15.56 8.33 14.84
CA THR A 71 15.78 9.32 15.88
C THR A 71 14.45 9.94 16.30
N GLY A 72 14.36 10.43 17.53
CA GLY A 72 13.16 11.06 18.06
C GLY A 72 11.99 10.11 18.27
N LYS A 73 10.79 10.65 18.25
CA LYS A 73 9.51 9.94 18.48
C LYS A 73 8.38 10.63 17.73
N PRO A 74 7.20 9.97 17.55
CA PRO A 74 6.03 10.62 16.97
C PRO A 74 5.53 11.76 17.88
N PHE A 75 4.76 12.69 17.29
CA PHE A 75 4.05 13.70 18.07
C PHE A 75 3.03 13.03 19.01
N THR A 76 2.81 13.65 20.16
CA THR A 76 1.93 13.14 21.21
C THR A 76 0.48 13.57 21.01
N GLN A 77 -0.44 12.97 21.78
CA GLN A 77 -1.84 13.39 21.78
C GLN A 77 -2.00 14.85 22.21
N ALA A 78 -1.21 15.29 23.19
CA ALA A 78 -1.21 16.69 23.65
C ALA A 78 -0.76 17.65 22.54
N ASP A 79 0.27 17.28 21.75
CA ASP A 79 0.73 18.07 20.61
C ASP A 79 -0.36 18.17 19.53
N PHE A 80 -1.04 17.04 19.28
CA PHE A 80 -2.13 16.95 18.33
C PHE A 80 -3.33 17.82 18.74
N ASP A 81 -3.79 17.69 19.99
CA ASP A 81 -4.96 18.41 20.51
C ASP A 81 -4.70 19.92 20.60
N SER A 82 -3.46 20.30 20.90
CA SER A 82 -3.04 21.71 20.97
C SER A 82 -2.68 22.31 19.61
N GLY A 83 -2.70 21.54 18.53
CA GLY A 83 -2.33 22.01 17.20
C GLY A 83 -0.87 22.45 17.08
N ILE A 84 0.03 21.85 17.87
CA ILE A 84 1.47 22.17 17.84
C ILE A 84 2.05 21.67 16.51
N THR A 85 2.75 22.55 15.80
CA THR A 85 3.35 22.25 14.48
C THR A 85 4.59 21.38 14.61
N GLN A 86 4.37 20.09 14.84
CA GLN A 86 5.41 19.07 14.85
C GLN A 86 5.37 18.24 13.55
N ALA A 87 6.54 17.76 13.11
CA ALA A 87 6.66 16.95 11.93
C ALA A 87 7.53 15.71 12.18
N VAL A 88 7.09 14.56 11.68
CA VAL A 88 7.94 13.38 11.50
C VAL A 88 8.35 13.36 10.04
N VAL A 89 9.64 13.17 9.75
CA VAL A 89 10.19 13.16 8.39
C VAL A 89 10.76 11.80 8.04
N SER A 90 10.73 11.44 6.76
CA SER A 90 11.38 10.23 6.28
C SER A 90 12.91 10.38 6.26
N GLU A 91 13.64 9.26 6.30
CA GLU A 91 15.09 9.23 6.26
C GLU A 91 15.65 9.95 5.00
N SER A 92 15.07 9.66 3.84
CA SER A 92 15.47 10.26 2.58
C SER A 92 15.26 11.77 2.55
N VAL A 93 14.14 12.26 3.10
CA VAL A 93 13.87 13.70 3.23
C VAL A 93 14.84 14.35 4.19
N ALA A 94 15.12 13.77 5.37
CA ALA A 94 16.09 14.30 6.33
C ALA A 94 17.47 14.43 5.69
N ARG A 95 17.96 13.39 5.01
CA ARG A 95 19.25 13.40 4.31
C ARG A 95 19.30 14.42 3.17
N LYS A 96 18.23 14.55 2.39
CA LYS A 96 18.15 15.47 1.26
C LYS A 96 18.14 16.94 1.71
N LEU A 97 17.45 17.27 2.78
CA LEU A 97 17.33 18.62 3.29
C LEU A 97 18.54 19.06 4.10
N TYR A 98 19.07 18.19 4.95
CA TYR A 98 20.06 18.50 5.97
C TYR A 98 21.38 17.73 5.83
N GLY A 99 21.46 16.73 4.93
CA GLY A 99 22.64 15.87 4.80
C GLY A 99 22.82 14.82 5.90
N THR A 100 21.92 14.78 6.88
CA THR A 100 21.99 13.90 8.06
C THR A 100 20.60 13.44 8.48
N THR A 101 20.52 12.37 9.28
CA THR A 101 19.30 11.93 9.95
C THR A 101 19.12 12.52 11.36
N ASP A 102 20.14 13.18 11.87
CA ASP A 102 20.06 13.89 13.16
C ASP A 102 19.51 15.30 12.95
N VAL A 103 18.17 15.36 12.84
CA VAL A 103 17.41 16.57 12.51
C VAL A 103 16.30 16.87 13.51
N VAL A 104 16.18 16.11 14.60
CA VAL A 104 15.21 16.40 15.66
C VAL A 104 15.48 17.79 16.26
N GLY A 105 14.41 18.57 16.41
CA GLY A 105 14.48 19.98 16.84
C GLY A 105 14.76 20.97 15.71
N LYS A 106 15.14 20.52 14.51
CA LYS A 106 15.31 21.41 13.34
C LYS A 106 13.95 21.74 12.71
N THR A 107 13.95 22.79 11.91
CA THR A 107 12.74 23.38 11.36
C THR A 107 12.54 23.02 9.89
N VAL A 108 11.36 22.54 9.51
CA VAL A 108 10.91 22.38 8.13
C VAL A 108 9.74 23.32 7.84
N ILE A 109 9.63 23.81 6.62
CA ILE A 109 8.56 24.71 6.20
C ILE A 109 7.71 23.98 5.15
N ILE A 110 6.44 23.76 5.47
CA ILE A 110 5.46 23.11 4.60
C ILE A 110 4.43 24.18 4.22
N ASP A 111 4.35 24.51 2.95
CA ASP A 111 3.37 25.47 2.42
C ASP A 111 3.25 26.75 3.30
N LEU A 112 4.38 27.39 3.58
CA LEU A 112 4.51 28.59 4.41
C LEU A 112 4.33 28.38 5.93
N THR A 113 3.94 27.19 6.40
CA THR A 113 3.83 26.89 7.82
C THR A 113 5.11 26.22 8.32
N THR A 114 5.59 26.72 9.44
CA THR A 114 6.81 26.22 10.08
C THR A 114 6.52 25.07 11.03
N TYR A 115 7.22 23.96 10.87
CA TYR A 115 7.11 22.76 11.71
C TYR A 115 8.46 22.44 12.34
N THR A 116 8.45 21.94 13.57
CA THR A 116 9.63 21.41 14.26
C THR A 116 9.67 19.90 14.08
N VAL A 117 10.80 19.37 13.63
CA VAL A 117 10.99 17.92 13.47
C VAL A 117 11.06 17.26 14.84
N CYS A 118 10.10 16.37 15.16
CA CYS A 118 10.06 15.59 16.38
C CYS A 118 10.60 14.17 16.23
N GLY A 119 10.66 13.65 15.00
CA GLY A 119 11.16 12.31 14.72
C GLY A 119 11.56 12.09 13.29
N VAL A 120 12.42 11.10 13.07
CA VAL A 120 12.83 10.61 11.75
C VAL A 120 12.53 9.13 11.66
N VAL A 121 11.79 8.72 10.64
CA VAL A 121 11.46 7.33 10.37
C VAL A 121 12.24 6.79 9.17
N LYS A 122 12.51 5.49 9.17
CA LYS A 122 13.06 4.82 7.99
C LYS A 122 12.06 4.95 6.83
N ASP A 123 12.59 5.08 5.61
CA ASP A 123 11.75 5.20 4.43
C ASP A 123 10.73 4.07 4.31
N VAL A 124 9.50 4.45 4.00
CA VAL A 124 8.38 3.54 3.76
C VAL A 124 8.28 3.29 2.25
N SER A 125 8.02 2.05 1.86
CA SER A 125 7.81 1.72 0.45
C SER A 125 6.58 2.44 -0.11
N ARG A 126 6.67 2.98 -1.32
CA ARG A 126 5.53 3.56 -2.05
C ARG A 126 4.41 2.55 -2.32
N ALA A 127 4.74 1.26 -2.36
CA ALA A 127 3.74 0.19 -2.45
C ALA A 127 2.82 0.11 -1.21
N ALA A 128 3.27 0.65 -0.07
CA ALA A 128 2.44 0.83 1.12
C ALA A 128 1.78 2.21 1.13
N ASP A 129 1.03 2.56 0.09
CA ASP A 129 0.47 3.87 -0.23
C ASP A 129 -0.24 4.55 0.95
N THR A 130 -0.98 3.77 1.74
CA THR A 130 -1.67 4.27 2.93
C THR A 130 -0.71 4.71 4.03
N ALA A 131 0.39 3.98 4.26
CA ALA A 131 1.41 4.34 5.25
C ALA A 131 2.44 5.34 4.68
N PHE A 132 2.66 5.31 3.36
CA PHE A 132 3.66 6.13 2.69
C PHE A 132 3.41 7.62 2.85
N GLY A 133 4.47 8.36 3.09
CA GLY A 133 4.56 9.81 3.11
C GLY A 133 6.02 10.23 3.14
N ASP A 134 6.30 11.45 2.73
CA ASP A 134 7.62 12.08 2.88
C ASP A 134 7.73 12.74 4.25
N VAL A 135 6.60 13.33 4.71
CA VAL A 135 6.47 13.99 6.01
C VAL A 135 5.08 13.71 6.58
N TRP A 136 5.01 13.47 7.89
CA TRP A 136 3.75 13.28 8.63
C TRP A 136 3.59 14.41 9.65
N VAL A 137 2.42 15.05 9.68
CA VAL A 137 2.09 16.17 10.57
C VAL A 137 0.69 15.98 11.17
N PRO A 138 0.41 16.56 12.34
CA PRO A 138 -0.94 16.57 12.89
C PRO A 138 -1.91 17.28 11.94
N TYR A 139 -3.05 16.67 11.62
CA TYR A 139 -4.02 17.32 10.73
C TYR A 139 -4.67 18.56 11.37
N THR A 140 -4.65 18.67 12.71
CA THR A 140 -5.13 19.84 13.46
C THR A 140 -4.34 21.12 13.15
N THR A 141 -3.14 20.99 12.55
CA THR A 141 -2.29 22.11 12.15
C THR A 141 -2.69 22.74 10.83
N ASP A 142 -3.52 22.06 10.01
CA ASP A 142 -4.01 22.60 8.72
C ASP A 142 -5.47 23.02 8.82
N ARG A 143 -5.68 24.33 8.92
CA ARG A 143 -7.02 24.91 9.04
C ARG A 143 -7.89 24.62 7.81
N ILE A 144 -7.31 24.56 6.62
CA ILE A 144 -8.05 24.33 5.38
C ILE A 144 -8.63 22.91 5.38
N LEU A 145 -7.83 21.91 5.76
CA LEU A 145 -8.31 20.53 5.89
C LEU A 145 -9.46 20.41 6.91
N MET A 146 -9.40 21.18 7.98
CA MET A 146 -10.40 21.14 9.03
C MET A 146 -11.71 21.87 8.68
N THR A 147 -11.67 22.86 7.81
CA THR A 147 -12.83 23.73 7.50
C THR A 147 -13.38 23.56 6.09
N ASN A 148 -12.58 23.06 5.15
CA ASN A 148 -13.03 22.85 3.76
C ASN A 148 -13.84 21.56 3.65
N THR A 149 -15.10 21.66 4.00
CA THR A 149 -16.07 20.55 4.01
C THR A 149 -17.25 20.89 3.10
N SER A 150 -17.97 19.87 2.68
CA SER A 150 -19.18 19.99 1.86
C SER A 150 -20.26 19.03 2.33
N SER A 151 -21.47 19.14 1.74
CA SER A 151 -22.58 18.24 2.04
C SER A 151 -22.89 18.18 3.54
N GLU A 152 -23.27 19.30 4.14
CA GLU A 152 -23.56 19.45 5.57
C GLU A 152 -22.43 18.99 6.50
N ASN A 153 -21.18 19.28 6.13
CA ASN A 153 -19.99 18.84 6.85
C ASN A 153 -19.77 17.32 6.87
N MET A 154 -20.35 16.56 5.95
CA MET A 154 -20.12 15.11 5.87
C MET A 154 -18.95 14.73 4.98
N ALA A 155 -18.76 15.43 3.85
CA ALA A 155 -17.66 15.17 2.92
C ALA A 155 -16.48 16.12 3.16
N GLY A 156 -15.26 15.62 2.99
CA GLY A 156 -14.01 16.33 3.20
C GLY A 156 -12.83 15.61 2.58
N TRP A 157 -11.71 15.57 3.28
CA TRP A 157 -10.42 15.08 2.77
C TRP A 157 -9.91 13.82 3.46
N PHE A 158 -10.60 13.34 4.51
CA PHE A 158 -10.09 12.28 5.36
C PHE A 158 -10.45 10.88 4.88
N SER A 159 -9.45 10.05 4.75
CA SER A 159 -9.55 8.59 4.70
C SER A 159 -9.34 8.02 6.11
N ILE A 160 -9.90 6.84 6.37
CA ILE A 160 -9.85 6.23 7.70
C ILE A 160 -9.18 4.85 7.61
N CYS A 161 -8.34 4.56 8.57
CA CYS A 161 -7.80 3.23 8.82
C CYS A 161 -8.25 2.72 10.17
N LEU A 162 -8.67 1.46 10.19
CA LEU A 162 -9.06 0.73 11.39
C LEU A 162 -8.09 -0.43 11.60
N LEU A 163 -7.60 -0.60 12.80
CA LEU A 163 -6.83 -1.77 13.21
C LEU A 163 -7.74 -2.68 14.03
N ALA A 164 -8.04 -3.86 13.50
CA ALA A 164 -8.70 -4.91 14.26
C ALA A 164 -7.65 -5.75 15.01
N LYS A 165 -7.99 -6.26 16.19
CA LYS A 165 -7.15 -7.20 16.93
C LYS A 165 -7.06 -8.54 16.23
N ASP A 166 -8.18 -8.99 15.65
CA ASP A 166 -8.32 -10.27 14.96
C ASP A 166 -9.20 -10.10 13.71
N SER A 167 -8.99 -10.96 12.72
CA SER A 167 -9.83 -10.97 11.51
C SER A 167 -11.30 -11.33 11.80
N ARG A 168 -11.56 -12.02 12.89
CA ARG A 168 -12.93 -12.35 13.36
C ARG A 168 -13.72 -11.13 13.80
N ASP A 169 -13.04 -10.03 14.14
CA ASP A 169 -13.68 -8.80 14.59
C ASP A 169 -14.21 -7.95 13.41
N PHE A 170 -13.85 -8.27 12.17
CA PHE A 170 -14.23 -7.45 11.00
C PHE A 170 -15.73 -7.26 10.85
N GLU A 171 -16.53 -8.31 11.02
CA GLU A 171 -17.99 -8.18 10.92
C GLU A 171 -18.58 -7.40 12.10
N ALA A 172 -18.03 -7.57 13.30
CA ALA A 172 -18.45 -6.82 14.47
C ALA A 172 -18.13 -5.32 14.32
N ILE A 173 -16.92 -4.98 13.83
CA ILE A 173 -16.52 -3.60 13.52
C ILE A 173 -17.43 -2.99 12.46
N ARG A 174 -17.76 -3.75 11.40
CA ARG A 174 -18.69 -3.31 10.36
C ARG A 174 -20.07 -3.00 10.93
N HIS A 175 -20.61 -3.88 11.74
CA HIS A 175 -21.92 -3.71 12.35
C HIS A 175 -21.96 -2.49 13.29
N GLU A 176 -20.92 -2.33 14.13
CA GLU A 176 -20.79 -1.17 14.99
C GLU A 176 -20.72 0.14 14.18
N LEU A 177 -19.90 0.17 13.13
CA LEU A 177 -19.76 1.33 12.25
C LEU A 177 -21.10 1.70 11.59
N LEU A 178 -21.82 0.72 11.04
CA LEU A 178 -23.13 0.98 10.42
C LEU A 178 -24.10 1.61 11.42
N LYS A 179 -24.13 1.14 12.66
CA LYS A 179 -24.96 1.72 13.73
C LYS A 179 -24.59 3.17 14.02
N GLN A 180 -23.28 3.51 14.07
CA GLN A 180 -22.85 4.89 14.28
C GLN A 180 -23.20 5.80 13.10
N ILE A 181 -23.10 5.27 11.88
CA ILE A 181 -23.47 6.01 10.65
C ILE A 181 -24.97 6.27 10.61
N GLU A 182 -25.80 5.28 10.95
CA GLU A 182 -27.25 5.45 11.02
C GLU A 182 -27.62 6.52 12.05
N ARG A 183 -26.98 6.50 13.23
CA ARG A 183 -27.13 7.53 14.25
C ARG A 183 -26.78 8.90 13.71
N TYR A 184 -25.60 9.04 13.06
CA TYR A 184 -25.14 10.29 12.52
C TYR A 184 -26.03 10.80 11.38
N ASN A 185 -26.46 9.92 10.48
CA ASN A 185 -27.43 10.23 9.43
C ASN A 185 -28.78 10.70 9.97
N GLY A 186 -29.19 10.21 11.12
CA GLY A 186 -30.43 10.66 11.80
C GLY A 186 -30.36 12.08 12.34
N MET A 187 -29.16 12.62 12.55
CA MET A 187 -28.95 14.00 12.99
C MET A 187 -28.91 15.03 11.83
N LYS A 188 -28.87 14.56 10.60
CA LYS A 188 -28.72 15.38 9.39
C LYS A 188 -30.01 15.36 8.55
N GLN A 189 -30.35 16.50 7.90
CA GLN A 189 -31.60 16.64 7.17
C GLN A 189 -31.45 16.35 5.68
N ASP A 190 -30.47 16.95 5.02
CA ASP A 190 -30.37 16.96 3.55
C ASP A 190 -29.22 16.11 3.00
N ALA A 191 -28.39 15.53 3.87
CA ALA A 191 -27.27 14.69 3.47
C ALA A 191 -27.25 13.38 4.27
N LYS A 192 -26.84 12.29 3.62
CA LYS A 192 -26.67 10.99 4.25
C LYS A 192 -25.40 10.31 3.77
N ILE A 193 -24.64 9.75 4.70
CA ILE A 193 -23.48 8.92 4.39
C ILE A 193 -23.96 7.52 4.04
N ASN A 194 -23.45 7.00 2.92
CA ASN A 194 -23.62 5.60 2.55
C ASN A 194 -22.22 4.95 2.45
N PHE A 195 -21.99 3.90 3.23
CA PHE A 195 -20.70 3.22 3.32
C PHE A 195 -20.63 1.95 2.47
N PHE A 196 -21.70 1.56 1.79
CA PHE A 196 -21.79 0.34 0.98
C PHE A 196 -21.16 -0.88 1.69
N GLU A 197 -20.11 -1.45 1.12
CA GLU A 197 -19.41 -2.62 1.67
C GLU A 197 -18.18 -2.28 2.54
N ASN A 198 -17.93 -0.98 2.83
CA ASN A 198 -16.84 -0.61 3.72
C ASN A 198 -17.15 -0.92 5.20
N PRO A 199 -16.13 -1.08 6.06
CA PRO A 199 -14.70 -1.09 5.75
C PRO A 199 -14.28 -2.33 4.96
N ILE A 200 -13.31 -2.16 4.05
CA ILE A 200 -12.72 -3.24 3.26
C ILE A 200 -11.32 -3.56 3.77
N THR A 201 -10.88 -4.81 3.60
CA THR A 201 -9.56 -5.23 4.04
C THR A 201 -8.46 -4.71 3.11
N ARG A 202 -7.21 -4.66 3.60
CA ARG A 202 -6.06 -4.34 2.74
C ARG A 202 -5.89 -5.34 1.60
N PHE A 203 -6.27 -6.58 1.82
CA PHE A 203 -6.27 -7.60 0.78
C PHE A 203 -7.28 -7.29 -0.32
N ASP A 204 -8.52 -6.91 0.05
CA ASP A 204 -9.54 -6.52 -0.93
C ASP A 204 -9.09 -5.34 -1.79
N ILE A 205 -8.44 -4.34 -1.18
CA ILE A 205 -7.85 -3.21 -1.92
C ILE A 205 -6.77 -3.70 -2.88
N ALA A 206 -5.89 -4.59 -2.45
CA ALA A 206 -4.78 -5.11 -3.26
C ALA A 206 -5.26 -5.89 -4.49
N ILE A 207 -6.41 -6.59 -4.41
CA ILE A 207 -7.03 -7.29 -5.55
C ILE A 207 -7.92 -6.39 -6.41
N GLY A 208 -8.00 -5.08 -6.11
CA GLY A 208 -8.72 -4.09 -6.92
C GLY A 208 -10.14 -3.75 -6.45
N SER A 209 -10.53 -4.14 -5.24
CA SER A 209 -11.80 -3.70 -4.64
C SER A 209 -11.70 -2.23 -4.27
N ILE A 210 -12.51 -1.37 -4.89
CA ILE A 210 -12.53 0.07 -4.65
C ILE A 210 -13.98 0.57 -4.63
N GLY A 211 -14.37 1.26 -3.55
CA GLY A 211 -15.71 1.85 -3.41
C GLY A 211 -16.81 0.79 -3.44
N GLN A 212 -17.69 0.87 -4.41
CA GLN A 212 -18.81 -0.09 -4.58
C GLN A 212 -18.41 -1.38 -5.29
N ARG A 213 -17.23 -1.42 -5.92
CA ARG A 213 -16.76 -2.58 -6.66
C ARG A 213 -16.02 -3.51 -5.73
N LYS A 214 -16.68 -4.56 -5.29
CA LYS A 214 -16.03 -5.71 -4.66
C LYS A 214 -15.58 -6.68 -5.74
N VAL A 215 -14.31 -7.02 -5.74
CA VAL A 215 -13.76 -8.04 -6.62
C VAL A 215 -13.90 -9.38 -5.91
N ASP A 216 -14.57 -10.34 -6.54
CA ASP A 216 -14.58 -11.70 -6.01
C ASP A 216 -13.17 -12.29 -6.12
N VAL A 217 -12.67 -12.80 -5.01
CA VAL A 217 -11.34 -13.45 -4.94
C VAL A 217 -11.24 -14.59 -5.95
N LYS A 218 -12.33 -15.32 -6.18
CA LYS A 218 -12.40 -16.40 -7.15
C LYS A 218 -12.21 -15.89 -8.58
N ASP A 219 -12.91 -14.80 -8.94
CA ASP A 219 -12.79 -14.20 -10.27
C ASP A 219 -11.39 -13.62 -10.49
N TYR A 220 -10.82 -12.95 -9.48
CA TYR A 220 -9.44 -12.47 -9.52
C TYR A 220 -8.42 -13.60 -9.71
N LEU A 221 -8.58 -14.72 -8.98
CA LEU A 221 -7.70 -15.88 -9.11
C LEU A 221 -7.83 -16.55 -10.49
N LEU A 222 -9.05 -16.62 -11.02
CA LEU A 222 -9.27 -17.16 -12.38
C LEU A 222 -8.66 -16.26 -13.45
N GLU A 223 -8.87 -14.96 -13.38
CA GLU A 223 -8.31 -13.98 -14.33
C GLU A 223 -6.79 -13.97 -14.28
N THR A 224 -6.21 -13.78 -13.08
CA THR A 224 -4.75 -13.74 -12.89
C THR A 224 -4.12 -15.10 -13.18
N GLY A 225 -4.74 -16.20 -12.74
CA GLY A 225 -4.28 -17.55 -12.98
C GLY A 225 -4.29 -17.93 -14.47
N SER A 226 -5.32 -17.53 -15.20
CA SER A 226 -5.40 -17.77 -16.66
C SER A 226 -4.30 -17.00 -17.41
N LEU A 227 -4.04 -15.75 -17.02
CA LEU A 227 -2.94 -14.97 -17.58
C LEU A 227 -1.57 -15.60 -17.30
N LEU A 228 -1.33 -16.03 -16.05
CA LEU A 228 -0.09 -16.71 -15.68
C LEU A 228 0.06 -18.05 -16.43
N LEU A 229 -1.02 -18.82 -16.55
CA LEU A 229 -1.02 -20.06 -17.33
C LEU A 229 -0.66 -19.81 -18.79
N PHE A 230 -1.24 -18.78 -19.40
CA PHE A 230 -0.91 -18.40 -20.79
C PHE A 230 0.55 -17.97 -20.93
N LEU A 231 1.09 -17.16 -20.00
CA LEU A 231 2.50 -16.75 -19.98
C LEU A 231 3.46 -17.93 -19.81
N LEU A 232 3.06 -18.97 -19.06
CA LEU A 232 3.85 -20.20 -18.90
C LEU A 232 3.75 -21.14 -20.09
N LEU A 233 2.64 -21.10 -20.82
CA LEU A 233 2.39 -21.99 -21.98
C LEU A 233 3.42 -21.75 -23.10
N VAL A 234 3.75 -20.50 -23.39
CA VAL A 234 4.70 -20.15 -24.48
C VAL A 234 6.10 -20.74 -24.23
N PRO A 235 6.74 -20.53 -23.07
CA PRO A 235 8.01 -21.19 -22.75
C PRO A 235 7.90 -22.72 -22.73
N ALA A 236 6.78 -23.28 -22.23
CA ALA A 236 6.56 -24.72 -22.21
C ALA A 236 6.51 -25.32 -23.64
N LEU A 237 5.81 -24.67 -24.58
CA LEU A 237 5.78 -25.09 -25.97
C LEU A 237 7.17 -25.00 -26.63
N ASN A 238 7.94 -23.95 -26.33
CA ASN A 238 9.30 -23.83 -26.82
C ASN A 238 10.21 -24.98 -26.31
N LEU A 239 10.07 -25.32 -25.01
CA LEU A 239 10.79 -26.44 -24.42
C LEU A 239 10.43 -27.78 -25.07
N LEU A 240 9.17 -28.00 -25.45
CA LEU A 240 8.76 -29.20 -26.21
C LEU A 240 9.52 -29.32 -27.51
N GLY A 241 9.63 -28.24 -28.29
CA GLY A 241 10.37 -28.23 -29.54
C GLY A 241 11.85 -28.55 -29.38
N VAL A 242 12.50 -27.95 -28.38
CA VAL A 242 13.91 -28.21 -28.06
C VAL A 242 14.11 -29.66 -27.62
N THR A 243 13.24 -30.16 -26.74
CA THR A 243 13.30 -31.54 -26.24
C THR A 243 13.11 -32.54 -27.36
N GLN A 244 12.14 -32.34 -28.26
CA GLN A 244 11.94 -33.19 -29.43
C GLN A 244 13.17 -33.24 -30.35
N SER A 245 13.80 -32.08 -30.61
CA SER A 245 15.01 -31.97 -31.41
C SER A 245 16.18 -32.72 -30.77
N ALA A 246 16.33 -32.58 -29.43
CA ALA A 246 17.37 -33.28 -28.69
C ALA A 246 17.19 -34.81 -28.71
N VAL A 247 15.95 -35.29 -28.54
CA VAL A 247 15.62 -36.72 -28.61
C VAL A 247 15.86 -37.25 -30.01
N GLN A 248 15.49 -36.51 -31.08
CA GLN A 248 15.73 -36.94 -32.46
C GLN A 248 17.23 -37.10 -32.75
N LYS A 249 18.09 -36.20 -32.31
CA LYS A 249 19.55 -36.29 -32.46
C LYS A 249 20.15 -37.53 -31.81
N ARG A 250 19.54 -38.01 -30.73
CA ARG A 250 20.02 -39.16 -29.93
C ARG A 250 19.32 -40.47 -30.28
N ARG A 251 18.48 -40.53 -31.33
CA ARG A 251 17.73 -41.74 -31.71
C ARG A 251 18.64 -42.95 -31.97
N ALA A 252 19.78 -42.77 -32.66
CA ALA A 252 20.73 -43.85 -32.94
C ALA A 252 21.32 -44.42 -31.66
N GLU A 253 21.73 -43.56 -30.71
CA GLU A 253 22.27 -43.94 -29.42
C GLU A 253 21.24 -44.73 -28.59
N MET A 254 19.98 -44.23 -28.53
CA MET A 254 18.90 -44.94 -27.85
C MET A 254 18.57 -46.30 -28.53
N GLY A 255 18.66 -46.37 -29.85
CA GLY A 255 18.52 -47.66 -30.56
C GLY A 255 19.57 -48.71 -30.19
N VAL A 256 20.82 -48.29 -30.11
CA VAL A 256 21.94 -49.15 -29.66
C VAL A 256 21.70 -49.63 -28.22
N ARG A 257 21.35 -48.72 -27.30
CA ARG A 257 21.08 -49.11 -25.90
C ARG A 257 19.91 -50.09 -25.77
N LYS A 258 18.87 -49.92 -26.59
CA LYS A 258 17.72 -50.82 -26.64
C LYS A 258 18.13 -52.20 -27.18
N ALA A 259 19.03 -52.26 -28.16
CA ALA A 259 19.55 -53.51 -28.70
C ALA A 259 20.38 -54.30 -27.67
N PHE A 260 21.05 -53.59 -26.72
CA PHE A 260 21.75 -54.18 -25.58
C PHE A 260 20.85 -54.44 -24.34
N GLY A 261 19.51 -54.38 -24.49
CA GLY A 261 18.56 -54.81 -23.47
C GLY A 261 18.04 -53.70 -22.54
N ALA A 262 18.30 -52.41 -22.84
CA ALA A 262 17.74 -51.33 -22.04
C ALA A 262 16.21 -51.30 -22.22
N THR A 263 15.48 -51.29 -21.10
CA THR A 263 14.03 -51.17 -21.10
C THR A 263 13.59 -49.72 -21.38
N TYR A 264 12.38 -49.54 -21.97
CA TYR A 264 11.82 -48.25 -22.26
C TYR A 264 11.78 -47.31 -21.03
N GLY A 265 11.42 -47.85 -19.85
CA GLY A 265 11.36 -47.10 -18.62
C GLY A 265 12.71 -46.52 -18.17
N VAL A 266 13.81 -47.26 -18.39
CA VAL A 266 15.18 -46.78 -18.08
C VAL A 266 15.55 -45.60 -18.98
N LEU A 267 15.25 -45.68 -20.29
CA LEU A 267 15.54 -44.58 -21.23
C LEU A 267 14.71 -43.31 -20.94
N VAL A 268 13.44 -43.48 -20.64
CA VAL A 268 12.56 -42.32 -20.27
C VAL A 268 13.04 -41.67 -18.98
N ARG A 269 13.36 -42.46 -17.95
CA ARG A 269 13.87 -41.95 -16.68
C ARG A 269 15.18 -41.18 -16.86
N GLN A 270 16.06 -41.64 -17.71
CA GLN A 270 17.31 -40.95 -18.02
C GLN A 270 17.06 -39.59 -18.64
N ILE A 271 16.19 -39.52 -19.67
CA ILE A 271 15.84 -38.24 -20.34
C ILE A 271 15.19 -37.28 -19.36
N LEU A 272 14.26 -37.75 -18.51
CA LEU A 272 13.63 -36.92 -17.49
C LEU A 272 14.66 -36.40 -16.48
N TYR A 273 15.60 -37.21 -16.05
CA TYR A 273 16.65 -36.79 -15.13
C TYR A 273 17.57 -35.73 -15.73
N GLU A 274 18.04 -35.91 -16.99
CA GLU A 274 18.86 -34.94 -17.70
C GLU A 274 18.12 -33.58 -17.84
N ASN A 275 16.86 -33.60 -18.26
CA ASN A 275 16.06 -32.39 -18.38
C ASN A 275 15.79 -31.73 -17.02
N SER A 276 15.55 -32.50 -15.96
CA SER A 276 15.35 -31.99 -14.60
C SER A 276 16.58 -31.25 -14.07
N VAL A 277 17.77 -31.79 -14.32
CA VAL A 277 19.03 -31.16 -13.91
C VAL A 277 19.22 -29.80 -14.62
N ILE A 278 18.98 -29.75 -15.95
CA ILE A 278 19.10 -28.53 -16.73
C ILE A 278 18.06 -27.50 -16.26
N THR A 279 16.83 -27.93 -16.01
CA THR A 279 15.76 -27.06 -15.51
C THR A 279 16.07 -26.50 -14.13
N LEU A 280 16.62 -27.30 -13.23
CA LEU A 280 17.05 -26.86 -11.91
C LEU A 280 18.15 -25.79 -11.98
N ILE A 281 19.17 -26.02 -12.83
CA ILE A 281 20.26 -25.07 -13.04
C ILE A 281 19.69 -23.76 -13.63
N GLY A 282 18.87 -23.86 -14.67
CA GLY A 282 18.21 -22.68 -15.29
C GLY A 282 17.33 -21.94 -14.29
N GLY A 283 16.57 -22.64 -13.47
CA GLY A 283 15.72 -22.07 -12.42
C GLY A 283 16.55 -21.34 -11.35
N LEU A 284 17.67 -21.92 -10.91
CA LEU A 284 18.58 -21.26 -9.96
C LEU A 284 19.20 -20.00 -10.55
N VAL A 285 19.68 -20.05 -11.79
CA VAL A 285 20.22 -18.86 -12.49
C VAL A 285 19.15 -17.79 -12.64
N GLY A 286 17.92 -18.17 -13.06
CA GLY A 286 16.80 -17.25 -13.17
C GLY A 286 16.44 -16.59 -11.86
N LEU A 287 16.45 -17.35 -10.76
CA LEU A 287 16.18 -16.84 -9.41
C LEU A 287 17.27 -15.85 -8.97
N LEU A 288 18.54 -16.16 -9.18
CA LEU A 288 19.66 -15.29 -8.86
C LEU A 288 19.59 -13.97 -9.68
N LEU A 289 19.31 -14.06 -10.98
CA LEU A 289 19.13 -12.89 -11.83
C LEU A 289 17.95 -12.05 -11.38
N SER A 290 16.83 -12.68 -11.00
CA SER A 290 15.66 -11.97 -10.46
C SER A 290 16.01 -11.21 -9.18
N LEU A 291 16.73 -11.82 -8.25
CA LEU A 291 17.17 -11.17 -7.01
C LEU A 291 18.12 -9.98 -7.26
N LEU A 292 18.97 -10.07 -8.28
CA LEU A 292 19.86 -8.97 -8.67
C LEU A 292 19.13 -7.82 -9.38
N LEU A 293 18.11 -8.13 -10.21
CA LEU A 293 17.36 -7.13 -10.95
C LEU A 293 16.25 -6.45 -10.12
N LEU A 294 15.71 -7.16 -9.13
CA LEU A 294 14.63 -6.64 -8.28
C LEU A 294 14.94 -5.29 -7.62
N PRO A 295 16.13 -5.04 -7.03
CA PRO A 295 16.49 -3.73 -6.47
C PRO A 295 16.50 -2.63 -7.54
N VAL A 296 17.09 -2.91 -8.71
CA VAL A 296 17.20 -1.95 -9.82
C VAL A 296 15.82 -1.59 -10.37
N CYS A 297 14.97 -2.62 -10.59
CA CYS A 297 13.59 -2.39 -11.05
C CYS A 297 12.74 -1.67 -9.99
N LYS A 298 12.94 -1.99 -8.71
CA LYS A 298 12.26 -1.32 -7.60
C LYS A 298 12.57 0.17 -7.60
N ASP A 299 13.84 0.56 -7.70
CA ASP A 299 14.24 1.97 -7.72
C ASP A 299 13.70 2.68 -8.97
N SER A 300 13.78 2.05 -10.14
CA SER A 300 13.27 2.62 -11.40
C SER A 300 11.73 2.74 -11.42
N LEU A 301 11.00 1.71 -11.00
CA LEU A 301 9.53 1.71 -11.01
C LEU A 301 8.92 2.57 -9.90
N LEU A 302 9.60 2.68 -8.75
CA LEU A 302 9.12 3.45 -7.61
C LEU A 302 9.58 4.92 -7.64
N GLN A 303 10.69 5.23 -8.35
CA GLN A 303 11.18 6.60 -8.55
C GLN A 303 10.59 7.31 -9.79
N SER A 304 9.95 6.60 -10.73
CA SER A 304 9.53 7.15 -12.03
C SER A 304 8.44 8.22 -11.99
N ARG A 305 8.04 8.74 -10.82
CA ARG A 305 7.17 9.92 -10.67
C ARG A 305 7.90 11.18 -10.21
N ASP A 306 9.23 11.18 -10.21
CA ASP A 306 10.05 12.29 -9.70
C ASP A 306 10.75 13.12 -10.80
N THR A 307 10.28 13.02 -12.06
CA THR A 307 10.65 13.95 -13.15
C THR A 307 9.61 15.00 -13.39
#